data_11c82b3c59210ef1e73a4b87574eacc6
#
_entry.id   11c82b3c59210ef1e73a4b87574eacc6
#
_cell.length_a   1.000
_cell.length_b   1.000
_cell.length_c   1.000
_cell.angle_alpha   90.00
_cell.angle_beta   90.00
_cell.angle_gamma   90.00
#
_symmetry.space_group_name_H-M   'P 1'
#
loop_
_entity.id
_entity.type
_entity.pdbx_description
1 polymer ?
#
loop_
_entity_poly.entity_id
_entity_poly.type
_entity_poly.pdbx_seq_one_letter_code
_entity_poly.pdbx_strand_id
1 'polypeptide(L)'
;MSQGPAAGEIPRRPLGRTGVRVSAVGVGGHHLGDLSTVDEAIRLVHEALDAGITFFDNCWEYYNGKTENWLGRALKGHRNKVVLMTKVCTHGRSGQLALRMLEESLRRLQTDHLDLWQIHGIVYDNDPELAYAKGGVLEAFDKAKKQGKVRFVGFTGHKDPAFHLKMLELGYPFDTVQMPLNPFDAGFHSFERQVLPEVNRRGMGALGMKSMGGTAAAVTQGLVKAEELLRYAMSLPVATTISGMDSLDVLRQNLRVARGFRPMTSNEMDALRARCAATGADGRYEPYKVSLRYDNPMTRLPHGFPIDRTQREVREMLENGNGTWGAR
;
A
#
# COMPACT_ATOMS: atom_id res chain seq x y z
N MET A 1 -11.81 -23.22 -17.06
CA MET A 1 -12.55 -21.92 -17.14
C MET A 1 -13.06 -21.64 -15.74
N SER A 2 -12.48 -20.65 -15.02
CA SER A 2 -13.00 -20.26 -13.71
C SER A 2 -14.32 -19.53 -13.92
N GLN A 3 -15.38 -20.00 -13.29
CA GLN A 3 -16.65 -19.26 -13.25
C GLN A 3 -16.36 -17.85 -12.71
N GLY A 4 -16.87 -16.83 -13.40
CA GLY A 4 -16.84 -15.45 -12.91
C GLY A 4 -17.56 -15.33 -11.57
N PRO A 5 -17.29 -14.26 -10.79
CA PRO A 5 -17.98 -14.06 -9.52
C PRO A 5 -19.49 -14.05 -9.72
N ALA A 6 -20.22 -14.61 -8.75
CA ALA A 6 -21.68 -14.49 -8.75
C ALA A 6 -22.11 -13.02 -8.71
N ALA A 7 -23.27 -12.71 -9.27
CA ALA A 7 -23.76 -11.34 -9.30
C ALA A 7 -23.82 -10.76 -7.88
N GLY A 8 -23.11 -9.64 -7.64
CA GLY A 8 -23.05 -8.98 -6.33
C GLY A 8 -21.90 -9.42 -5.41
N GLU A 9 -21.05 -10.34 -5.83
CA GLU A 9 -19.84 -10.71 -5.07
C GLU A 9 -18.63 -9.90 -5.51
N ILE A 10 -17.72 -9.63 -4.55
CA ILE A 10 -16.43 -9.02 -4.85
C ILE A 10 -15.53 -10.05 -5.54
N PRO A 11 -14.96 -9.77 -6.72
CA PRO A 11 -14.05 -10.71 -7.39
C PRO A 11 -12.86 -11.06 -6.49
N ARG A 12 -12.45 -12.34 -6.51
CA ARG A 12 -11.21 -12.79 -5.85
C ARG A 12 -10.15 -13.10 -6.89
N ARG A 13 -8.91 -12.68 -6.59
CA ARG A 13 -7.77 -12.81 -7.49
C ARG A 13 -6.61 -13.52 -6.80
N PRO A 14 -5.75 -14.22 -7.54
CA PRO A 14 -4.55 -14.83 -6.97
C PRO A 14 -3.60 -13.73 -6.46
N LEU A 15 -3.01 -13.95 -5.30
CA LEU A 15 -1.92 -13.13 -4.76
C LEU A 15 -0.60 -13.64 -5.33
N GLY A 16 -0.34 -13.35 -6.61
CA GLY A 16 0.80 -13.89 -7.31
C GLY A 16 0.86 -15.43 -7.23
N ARG A 17 2.07 -15.96 -7.02
CA ARG A 17 2.35 -17.41 -6.89
C ARG A 17 2.17 -17.96 -5.46
N THR A 18 1.61 -17.21 -4.53
CA THR A 18 1.48 -17.60 -3.11
C THR A 18 0.47 -18.74 -2.86
N GLY A 19 -0.37 -19.05 -3.83
CA GLY A 19 -1.50 -19.99 -3.66
C GLY A 19 -2.72 -19.40 -2.94
N VAL A 20 -2.63 -18.16 -2.45
CA VAL A 20 -3.71 -17.44 -1.75
C VAL A 20 -4.52 -16.61 -2.74
N ARG A 21 -5.84 -16.51 -2.50
CA ARG A 21 -6.73 -15.61 -3.26
C ARG A 21 -7.26 -14.50 -2.35
N VAL A 22 -7.23 -13.28 -2.84
CA VAL A 22 -7.66 -12.07 -2.11
C VAL A 22 -8.79 -11.36 -2.84
N SER A 23 -9.58 -10.58 -2.13
CA SER A 23 -10.59 -9.69 -2.75
C SER A 23 -9.91 -8.66 -3.64
N ALA A 24 -10.53 -8.33 -4.78
CA ALA A 24 -9.98 -7.37 -5.75
C ALA A 24 -9.87 -5.93 -5.21
N VAL A 25 -10.49 -5.64 -4.07
CA VAL A 25 -10.33 -4.42 -3.28
C VAL A 25 -9.95 -4.80 -1.84
N GLY A 26 -9.03 -4.04 -1.23
CA GLY A 26 -8.59 -4.20 0.15
C GLY A 26 -8.80 -2.92 0.97
N VAL A 27 -8.90 -3.06 2.29
CA VAL A 27 -8.98 -1.93 3.23
C VAL A 27 -7.58 -1.41 3.50
N GLY A 28 -7.35 -0.11 3.24
CA GLY A 28 -6.12 0.61 3.56
C GLY A 28 -6.13 1.15 4.99
N GLY A 29 -5.24 0.63 5.83
CA GLY A 29 -5.21 0.90 7.26
C GLY A 29 -4.88 2.34 7.66
N HIS A 30 -4.22 3.14 6.78
CA HIS A 30 -3.94 4.54 7.12
C HIS A 30 -5.22 5.29 7.49
N HIS A 31 -6.24 5.22 6.64
CA HIS A 31 -7.49 5.98 6.82
C HIS A 31 -8.39 5.45 7.96
N LEU A 32 -8.10 4.28 8.52
CA LEU A 32 -8.73 3.88 9.79
C LEU A 32 -8.34 4.83 10.93
N GLY A 33 -7.18 5.48 10.82
CA GLY A 33 -6.72 6.47 11.80
C GLY A 33 -7.46 7.81 11.74
N ASP A 34 -8.12 8.12 10.61
CA ASP A 34 -8.93 9.34 10.44
C ASP A 34 -10.30 9.23 11.11
N LEU A 35 -10.75 8.02 11.43
CA LEU A 35 -11.99 7.79 12.16
C LEU A 35 -11.90 8.35 13.59
N SER A 36 -13.04 8.82 14.11
CA SER A 36 -13.09 9.49 15.41
C SER A 36 -12.92 8.51 16.57
N THR A 37 -13.43 7.29 16.43
CA THR A 37 -13.44 6.28 17.50
C THR A 37 -13.02 4.90 17.00
N VAL A 38 -12.54 4.08 17.92
CA VAL A 38 -12.24 2.67 17.63
C VAL A 38 -13.49 1.87 17.27
N ASP A 39 -14.65 2.24 17.82
CA ASP A 39 -15.91 1.54 17.53
C ASP A 39 -16.37 1.81 16.09
N GLU A 40 -16.11 3.00 15.55
CA GLU A 40 -16.29 3.27 14.12
C GLU A 40 -15.37 2.43 13.25
N ALA A 41 -14.10 2.30 13.62
CA ALA A 41 -13.15 1.45 12.93
C ALA A 41 -13.58 -0.02 12.96
N ILE A 42 -14.02 -0.52 14.11
CA ILE A 42 -14.54 -1.89 14.26
C ILE A 42 -15.76 -2.11 13.35
N ARG A 43 -16.71 -1.18 13.34
CA ARG A 43 -17.89 -1.26 12.46
C ARG A 43 -17.51 -1.29 10.99
N LEU A 44 -16.58 -0.40 10.57
CA LEU A 44 -16.12 -0.36 9.20
C LEU A 44 -15.45 -1.67 8.78
N VAL A 45 -14.55 -2.21 9.62
CA VAL A 45 -13.86 -3.47 9.35
C VAL A 45 -14.84 -4.63 9.30
N HIS A 46 -15.82 -4.71 10.20
CA HIS A 46 -16.83 -5.77 10.19
C HIS A 46 -17.73 -5.68 8.96
N GLU A 47 -18.22 -4.49 8.57
CA GLU A 47 -19.00 -4.31 7.34
C GLU A 47 -18.19 -4.69 6.10
N ALA A 48 -16.89 -4.38 6.08
CA ALA A 48 -15.98 -4.80 5.00
C ALA A 48 -15.83 -6.34 4.93
N LEU A 49 -15.65 -7.00 6.09
CA LEU A 49 -15.58 -8.47 6.19
C LEU A 49 -16.87 -9.14 5.70
N ASP A 50 -18.02 -8.67 6.18
CA ASP A 50 -19.33 -9.20 5.81
C ASP A 50 -19.64 -8.98 4.33
N ALA A 51 -19.08 -7.92 3.75
CA ALA A 51 -19.14 -7.65 2.31
C ALA A 51 -18.23 -8.55 1.47
N GLY A 52 -17.32 -9.32 2.08
CA GLY A 52 -16.40 -10.23 1.39
C GLY A 52 -15.01 -9.66 1.10
N ILE A 53 -14.63 -8.52 1.68
CA ILE A 53 -13.25 -8.04 1.65
C ILE A 53 -12.38 -8.94 2.53
N THR A 54 -11.27 -9.41 1.97
CA THR A 54 -10.35 -10.34 2.66
C THR A 54 -8.93 -9.81 2.81
N PHE A 55 -8.60 -8.65 2.23
CA PHE A 55 -7.26 -8.07 2.31
C PHE A 55 -7.27 -6.79 3.15
N PHE A 56 -6.46 -6.78 4.21
CA PHE A 56 -6.33 -5.66 5.13
C PHE A 56 -4.87 -5.23 5.22
N ASP A 57 -4.61 -3.99 4.77
CA ASP A 57 -3.31 -3.34 4.78
C ASP A 57 -3.15 -2.50 6.05
N ASN A 58 -1.95 -2.50 6.63
CA ASN A 58 -1.57 -1.58 7.70
C ASN A 58 -0.08 -1.23 7.61
N CYS A 59 0.42 -0.46 8.57
CA CYS A 59 1.84 -0.17 8.74
C CYS A 59 2.14 0.15 10.20
N TRP A 60 3.34 -0.26 10.67
CA TRP A 60 3.84 -0.02 12.02
C TRP A 60 3.77 1.45 12.44
N GLU A 61 4.04 2.37 11.51
CA GLU A 61 4.13 3.82 11.78
C GLU A 61 2.79 4.56 11.68
N TYR A 62 1.74 3.96 11.09
CA TYR A 62 0.49 4.67 10.89
C TYR A 62 -0.13 5.12 12.21
N TYR A 63 -0.25 6.46 12.38
CA TYR A 63 -0.76 7.09 13.59
C TYR A 63 -0.09 6.55 14.86
N ASN A 64 1.24 6.36 14.82
CA ASN A 64 2.03 5.82 15.93
C ASN A 64 1.52 4.48 16.46
N GLY A 65 1.03 3.61 15.56
CA GLY A 65 0.52 2.28 15.87
C GLY A 65 -0.97 2.24 16.28
N LYS A 66 -1.67 3.38 16.30
CA LYS A 66 -3.12 3.45 16.58
C LYS A 66 -3.90 2.53 15.64
N THR A 67 -3.60 2.59 14.35
CA THR A 67 -4.35 1.81 13.34
C THR A 67 -4.11 0.31 13.43
N GLU A 68 -2.90 -0.13 13.81
CA GLU A 68 -2.66 -1.55 14.12
C GLU A 68 -3.45 -2.00 15.35
N ASN A 69 -3.47 -1.20 16.43
CA ASN A 69 -4.25 -1.50 17.63
C ASN A 69 -5.76 -1.60 17.32
N TRP A 70 -6.28 -0.69 16.52
CA TRP A 70 -7.69 -0.68 16.16
C TRP A 70 -8.06 -1.87 15.27
N LEU A 71 -7.22 -2.16 14.27
CA LEU A 71 -7.43 -3.31 13.39
C LEU A 71 -7.33 -4.63 14.16
N GLY A 72 -6.37 -4.76 15.09
CA GLY A 72 -6.25 -5.94 15.96
C GLY A 72 -7.52 -6.19 16.78
N ARG A 73 -8.10 -5.13 17.36
CA ARG A 73 -9.40 -5.24 18.08
C ARG A 73 -10.53 -5.65 17.15
N ALA A 74 -10.59 -5.06 15.95
CA ALA A 74 -11.65 -5.36 14.97
C ALA A 74 -11.54 -6.79 14.41
N LEU A 75 -10.33 -7.34 14.27
CA LEU A 75 -10.11 -8.69 13.74
C LEU A 75 -10.18 -9.79 14.80
N LYS A 76 -10.44 -9.46 16.06
CA LYS A 76 -10.62 -10.47 17.12
C LYS A 76 -11.75 -11.45 16.75
N GLY A 77 -11.41 -12.76 16.69
CA GLY A 77 -12.34 -13.80 16.22
C GLY A 77 -12.51 -13.90 14.70
N HIS A 78 -11.85 -13.04 13.92
CA HIS A 78 -11.93 -13.02 12.45
C HIS A 78 -10.57 -13.20 11.76
N ARG A 79 -9.48 -13.37 12.50
CA ARG A 79 -8.09 -13.40 11.99
C ARG A 79 -7.90 -14.39 10.81
N ASN A 80 -8.50 -15.56 10.89
CA ASN A 80 -8.40 -16.61 9.88
C ASN A 80 -9.22 -16.36 8.60
N LYS A 81 -10.05 -15.32 8.58
CA LYS A 81 -10.87 -14.96 7.42
C LYS A 81 -10.16 -13.97 6.49
N VAL A 82 -9.00 -13.45 6.89
CA VAL A 82 -8.32 -12.35 6.22
C VAL A 82 -6.88 -12.67 5.86
N VAL A 83 -6.40 -11.97 4.85
CA VAL A 83 -4.98 -11.76 4.58
C VAL A 83 -4.61 -10.45 5.24
N LEU A 84 -3.89 -10.55 6.36
CA LEU A 84 -3.46 -9.42 7.17
C LEU A 84 -2.05 -9.02 6.81
N MET A 85 -1.88 -7.76 6.42
CA MET A 85 -0.60 -7.19 6.06
C MET A 85 -0.25 -6.03 6.99
N THR A 86 1.03 -5.93 7.34
CA THR A 86 1.63 -4.69 7.85
C THR A 86 3.00 -4.45 7.23
N LYS A 87 3.61 -3.33 7.53
CA LYS A 87 4.88 -2.91 6.94
C LYS A 87 5.86 -2.53 8.04
N VAL A 88 7.12 -2.92 7.85
CA VAL A 88 8.21 -2.35 8.60
C VAL A 88 8.53 -0.96 8.06
N CYS A 89 8.67 0.01 8.95
CA CYS A 89 8.97 1.40 8.58
C CYS A 89 10.27 1.52 7.76
N THR A 90 10.41 2.61 7.00
CA THR A 90 11.61 2.89 6.18
C THR A 90 12.92 2.74 6.92
N HIS A 91 12.99 3.17 8.16
CA HIS A 91 14.16 3.02 9.01
C HIS A 91 14.40 1.59 9.51
N GLY A 92 13.49 0.65 9.25
CA GLY A 92 13.64 -0.78 9.50
C GLY A 92 14.57 -1.52 8.51
N ARG A 93 15.46 -0.82 7.76
CA ARG A 93 16.51 -1.46 6.95
C ARG A 93 17.52 -2.22 7.82
N SER A 94 17.64 -1.86 9.10
CA SER A 94 18.32 -2.68 10.10
C SER A 94 17.47 -3.89 10.45
N GLY A 95 18.00 -5.09 10.26
CA GLY A 95 17.29 -6.34 10.58
C GLY A 95 16.90 -6.46 12.04
N GLN A 96 17.76 -5.99 12.96
CA GLN A 96 17.46 -5.99 14.39
C GLN A 96 16.26 -5.07 14.71
N LEU A 97 16.25 -3.87 14.13
CA LEU A 97 15.16 -2.92 14.32
C LEU A 97 13.87 -3.43 13.67
N ALA A 98 13.96 -4.00 12.47
CA ALA A 98 12.83 -4.60 11.78
C ALA A 98 12.15 -5.69 12.62
N LEU A 99 12.93 -6.58 13.24
CA LEU A 99 12.39 -7.63 14.10
C LEU A 99 11.69 -7.05 15.35
N ARG A 100 12.23 -6.00 15.96
CA ARG A 100 11.53 -5.33 17.07
C ARG A 100 10.19 -4.74 16.62
N MET A 101 10.16 -4.08 15.46
CA MET A 101 8.92 -3.55 14.88
C MET A 101 7.92 -4.65 14.57
N LEU A 102 8.37 -5.82 14.10
CA LEU A 102 7.49 -6.97 13.87
C LEU A 102 6.83 -7.43 15.19
N GLU A 103 7.61 -7.59 16.27
CA GLU A 103 7.06 -7.99 17.58
C GLU A 103 6.03 -6.97 18.09
N GLU A 104 6.30 -5.68 17.89
CA GLU A 104 5.33 -4.63 18.25
C GLU A 104 4.07 -4.70 17.39
N SER A 105 4.20 -4.90 16.08
CA SER A 105 3.06 -5.05 15.17
C SER A 105 2.21 -6.26 15.54
N LEU A 106 2.82 -7.42 15.81
CA LEU A 106 2.10 -8.63 16.25
C LEU A 106 1.30 -8.37 17.54
N ARG A 107 1.93 -7.70 18.50
CA ARG A 107 1.26 -7.33 19.76
C ARG A 107 0.10 -6.37 19.56
N ARG A 108 0.28 -5.30 18.75
CA ARG A 108 -0.77 -4.30 18.43
C ARG A 108 -1.93 -4.93 17.65
N LEU A 109 -1.61 -5.79 16.69
CA LEU A 109 -2.59 -6.51 15.85
C LEU A 109 -3.22 -7.71 16.58
N GLN A 110 -2.77 -8.05 17.81
CA GLN A 110 -3.28 -9.14 18.63
C GLN A 110 -3.27 -10.50 17.89
N THR A 111 -2.17 -10.78 17.19
CA THR A 111 -1.97 -12.00 16.41
C THR A 111 -0.57 -12.54 16.59
N ASP A 112 -0.39 -13.82 16.40
CA ASP A 112 0.91 -14.52 16.45
C ASP A 112 1.64 -14.52 15.09
N HIS A 113 0.94 -14.19 14.00
CA HIS A 113 1.52 -14.15 12.66
C HIS A 113 0.89 -13.12 11.74
N LEU A 114 1.65 -12.73 10.72
CA LEU A 114 1.18 -11.95 9.57
C LEU A 114 1.10 -12.83 8.33
N ASP A 115 0.13 -12.56 7.46
CA ASP A 115 0.14 -13.17 6.14
C ASP A 115 1.19 -12.51 5.25
N LEU A 116 1.30 -11.19 5.29
CA LEU A 116 2.26 -10.44 4.46
C LEU A 116 2.97 -9.37 5.29
N TRP A 117 4.29 -9.31 5.18
CA TRP A 117 5.10 -8.27 5.79
C TRP A 117 5.96 -7.58 4.73
N GLN A 118 5.88 -6.26 4.64
CA GLN A 118 6.56 -5.50 3.58
C GLN A 118 7.56 -4.49 4.13
N ILE A 119 8.61 -4.22 3.34
CA ILE A 119 9.44 -3.02 3.54
C ILE A 119 8.62 -1.81 3.12
N HIS A 120 8.44 -0.83 4.00
CA HIS A 120 7.72 0.40 3.68
C HIS A 120 8.65 1.45 3.06
N GLY A 121 8.17 2.11 2.01
CA GLY A 121 8.77 3.33 1.50
C GLY A 121 10.18 3.16 0.92
N ILE A 122 10.32 2.42 -0.18
CA ILE A 122 11.48 2.51 -1.06
C ILE A 122 11.36 3.82 -1.83
N VAL A 123 12.01 4.88 -1.35
CA VAL A 123 11.82 6.27 -1.83
C VAL A 123 13.12 7.01 -2.12
N TYR A 124 14.27 6.45 -1.73
CA TYR A 124 15.60 6.97 -2.03
C TYR A 124 16.35 5.99 -2.93
N ASP A 125 17.28 6.51 -3.72
CA ASP A 125 18.07 5.71 -4.67
C ASP A 125 18.96 4.67 -3.98
N ASN A 126 19.40 4.94 -2.75
CA ASN A 126 20.19 4.03 -1.92
C ASN A 126 19.35 3.07 -1.04
N ASP A 127 18.02 3.18 -1.06
CA ASP A 127 17.17 2.27 -0.29
C ASP A 127 17.30 0.80 -0.70
N PRO A 128 17.45 0.46 -2.00
CA PRO A 128 17.68 -0.92 -2.39
C PRO A 128 18.95 -1.52 -1.78
N GLU A 129 20.08 -0.82 -1.84
CA GLU A 129 21.34 -1.28 -1.25
C GLU A 129 21.25 -1.45 0.25
N LEU A 130 20.59 -0.51 0.94
CA LEU A 130 20.39 -0.59 2.39
C LEU A 130 19.52 -1.80 2.78
N ALA A 131 18.49 -2.11 1.98
CA ALA A 131 17.65 -3.28 2.22
C ALA A 131 18.44 -4.60 2.07
N TYR A 132 19.39 -4.65 1.13
CA TYR A 132 20.22 -5.82 0.83
C TYR A 132 21.53 -5.88 1.65
N ALA A 133 21.84 -4.85 2.44
CA ALA A 133 23.03 -4.83 3.26
C ALA A 133 23.06 -5.98 4.27
N LYS A 134 24.27 -6.44 4.62
CA LYS A 134 24.45 -7.44 5.69
C LYS A 134 23.86 -6.93 7.02
N GLY A 135 23.11 -7.78 7.70
CA GLY A 135 22.33 -7.39 8.89
C GLY A 135 21.10 -6.55 8.57
N GLY A 136 20.71 -6.45 7.30
CA GLY A 136 19.59 -5.67 6.82
C GLY A 136 18.23 -6.34 7.01
N VAL A 137 17.21 -5.70 6.49
CA VAL A 137 15.81 -6.13 6.66
C VAL A 137 15.50 -7.47 5.98
N LEU A 138 16.21 -7.85 4.92
CA LEU A 138 15.99 -9.13 4.25
C LEU A 138 16.37 -10.32 5.12
N GLU A 139 17.45 -10.22 5.93
CA GLU A 139 17.79 -11.26 6.91
C GLU A 139 16.70 -11.36 8.00
N ALA A 140 16.07 -10.23 8.36
CA ALA A 140 14.92 -10.25 9.26
C ALA A 140 13.71 -10.96 8.64
N PHE A 141 13.47 -10.79 7.35
CA PHE A 141 12.42 -11.50 6.64
C PHE A 141 12.62 -13.00 6.68
N ASP A 142 13.81 -13.48 6.35
CA ASP A 142 14.13 -14.91 6.39
C ASP A 142 13.97 -15.49 7.79
N LYS A 143 14.42 -14.75 8.82
CA LYS A 143 14.26 -15.16 10.21
C LYS A 143 12.79 -15.20 10.63
N ALA A 144 12.00 -14.20 10.27
CA ALA A 144 10.57 -14.13 10.60
C ALA A 144 9.78 -15.25 9.90
N LYS A 145 10.08 -15.54 8.64
CA LYS A 145 9.50 -16.69 7.91
C LYS A 145 9.86 -18.01 8.58
N LYS A 146 11.13 -18.22 8.94
CA LYS A 146 11.60 -19.44 9.63
C LYS A 146 10.92 -19.63 10.99
N GLN A 147 10.59 -18.54 11.68
CA GLN A 147 9.88 -18.56 12.96
C GLN A 147 8.36 -18.74 12.82
N GLY A 148 7.83 -18.78 11.60
CA GLY A 148 6.38 -18.87 11.34
C GLY A 148 5.60 -17.57 11.63
N LYS A 149 6.31 -16.47 11.94
CA LYS A 149 5.67 -15.17 12.23
C LYS A 149 5.19 -14.43 10.99
N VAL A 150 5.71 -14.79 9.82
CA VAL A 150 5.39 -14.17 8.54
C VAL A 150 5.31 -15.25 7.47
N ARG A 151 4.23 -15.24 6.66
CA ARG A 151 4.07 -16.19 5.56
C ARG A 151 4.72 -15.70 4.28
N PHE A 152 4.44 -14.45 3.91
CA PHE A 152 4.87 -13.82 2.67
C PHE A 152 5.57 -12.50 2.96
N VAL A 153 6.44 -12.09 2.03
CA VAL A 153 7.19 -10.85 2.15
C VAL A 153 7.15 -10.04 0.87
N GLY A 154 7.30 -8.73 1.00
CA GLY A 154 7.28 -7.83 -0.14
C GLY A 154 7.88 -6.47 0.19
N PHE A 155 7.69 -5.54 -0.71
CA PHE A 155 8.08 -4.16 -0.50
C PHE A 155 7.11 -3.18 -1.16
N THR A 156 7.16 -1.93 -0.74
CA THR A 156 6.39 -0.83 -1.32
C THR A 156 7.20 0.44 -1.42
N GLY A 157 6.80 1.29 -2.31
CA GLY A 157 7.31 2.64 -2.48
C GLY A 157 6.42 3.39 -3.46
N HIS A 158 6.73 4.65 -3.70
CA HIS A 158 5.84 5.49 -4.51
C HIS A 158 6.56 6.64 -5.21
N LYS A 159 7.88 6.80 -5.00
CA LYS A 159 8.63 7.95 -5.48
C LYS A 159 9.03 7.82 -6.93
N ASP A 160 9.78 6.77 -7.23
CA ASP A 160 10.32 6.51 -8.55
C ASP A 160 10.28 5.02 -8.88
N PRO A 161 9.76 4.63 -10.06
CA PRO A 161 9.76 3.25 -10.52
C PRO A 161 11.17 2.64 -10.63
N ALA A 162 12.21 3.44 -10.86
CA ALA A 162 13.58 2.94 -10.95
C ALA A 162 14.04 2.26 -9.66
N PHE A 163 13.63 2.76 -8.50
CA PHE A 163 13.99 2.15 -7.21
C PHE A 163 13.34 0.78 -7.02
N HIS A 164 12.12 0.61 -7.53
CA HIS A 164 11.43 -0.67 -7.52
C HIS A 164 12.11 -1.67 -8.46
N LEU A 165 12.47 -1.24 -9.66
CA LEU A 165 13.18 -2.09 -10.63
C LEU A 165 14.51 -2.55 -10.06
N LYS A 166 15.26 -1.65 -9.40
CA LYS A 166 16.53 -1.99 -8.74
C LYS A 166 16.34 -2.99 -7.59
N MET A 167 15.29 -2.86 -6.77
CA MET A 167 14.92 -3.87 -5.76
C MET A 167 14.70 -5.24 -6.38
N LEU A 168 14.02 -5.29 -7.52
CA LEU A 168 13.74 -6.54 -8.23
C LEU A 168 14.99 -7.12 -8.90
N GLU A 169 15.88 -6.28 -9.44
CA GLU A 169 17.13 -6.68 -10.08
C GLU A 169 18.09 -7.34 -9.10
N LEU A 170 18.16 -6.87 -7.86
CA LEU A 170 19.00 -7.44 -6.80
C LEU A 170 18.58 -8.87 -6.38
N GLY A 171 17.39 -9.34 -6.77
CA GLY A 171 17.07 -10.76 -6.88
C GLY A 171 16.51 -11.45 -5.65
N TYR A 172 16.20 -10.75 -4.55
CA TYR A 172 15.50 -11.39 -3.43
C TYR A 172 14.11 -11.88 -3.85
N PRO A 173 13.67 -13.10 -3.43
CA PRO A 173 12.44 -13.72 -3.90
C PRO A 173 11.18 -13.16 -3.20
N PHE A 174 10.89 -11.88 -3.39
CA PHE A 174 9.67 -11.27 -2.87
C PHE A 174 8.42 -11.97 -3.41
N ASP A 175 7.39 -12.03 -2.58
CA ASP A 175 6.08 -12.57 -2.93
C ASP A 175 5.17 -11.50 -3.53
N THR A 176 5.32 -10.24 -3.08
CA THR A 176 4.47 -9.11 -3.51
C THR A 176 5.26 -7.82 -3.71
N VAL A 177 4.71 -6.94 -4.55
CA VAL A 177 5.18 -5.55 -4.72
C VAL A 177 3.97 -4.62 -4.71
N GLN A 178 4.01 -3.59 -3.85
CA GLN A 178 2.95 -2.60 -3.75
C GLN A 178 3.41 -1.28 -4.34
N MET A 179 2.59 -0.67 -5.20
CA MET A 179 2.93 0.53 -5.94
C MET A 179 1.70 1.41 -6.20
N PRO A 180 1.87 2.72 -6.42
CA PRO A 180 0.78 3.58 -6.84
C PRO A 180 0.30 3.19 -8.24
N LEU A 181 -1.00 3.09 -8.42
CA LEU A 181 -1.63 2.77 -9.69
C LEU A 181 -2.92 3.58 -9.85
N ASN A 182 -2.88 4.53 -10.74
CA ASN A 182 -3.98 5.43 -11.08
C ASN A 182 -3.77 6.01 -12.49
N PRO A 183 -4.74 6.65 -13.13
CA PRO A 183 -4.57 7.10 -14.51
C PRO A 183 -3.57 8.26 -14.68
N PHE A 184 -3.21 9.02 -13.62
CA PHE A 184 -2.16 10.02 -13.67
C PHE A 184 -0.77 9.38 -13.72
N ASP A 185 -0.58 8.25 -13.01
CA ASP A 185 0.66 7.47 -13.00
C ASP A 185 1.10 7.09 -14.41
N ALA A 186 0.17 6.75 -15.29
CA ALA A 186 0.48 6.34 -16.65
C ALA A 186 1.25 7.39 -17.49
N GLY A 187 1.20 8.66 -17.09
CA GLY A 187 1.83 9.79 -17.78
C GLY A 187 3.11 10.34 -17.13
N PHE A 188 3.39 9.99 -15.85
CA PHE A 188 4.48 10.61 -15.09
C PHE A 188 5.14 9.61 -14.14
N HIS A 189 6.45 9.32 -14.33
CA HIS A 189 7.19 8.32 -13.54
C HIS A 189 6.37 7.05 -13.29
N SER A 190 5.97 6.38 -14.37
CA SER A 190 4.91 5.39 -14.39
C SER A 190 5.32 4.05 -13.82
N PHE A 191 4.74 3.69 -12.68
CA PHE A 191 4.79 2.33 -12.12
C PHE A 191 3.98 1.34 -12.96
N GLU A 192 2.86 1.80 -13.53
CA GLU A 192 2.03 0.98 -14.40
C GLU A 192 2.78 0.48 -15.62
N ARG A 193 3.58 1.34 -16.25
CA ARG A 193 4.30 1.00 -17.49
C ARG A 193 5.63 0.30 -17.25
N GLN A 194 6.30 0.57 -16.14
CA GLN A 194 7.67 0.11 -15.89
C GLN A 194 7.72 -1.04 -14.89
N VAL A 195 7.03 -0.95 -13.75
CA VAL A 195 7.15 -1.91 -12.64
C VAL A 195 6.11 -3.03 -12.73
N LEU A 196 4.85 -2.68 -13.01
CA LEU A 196 3.75 -3.64 -13.03
C LEU A 196 3.95 -4.81 -14.01
N PRO A 197 4.46 -4.60 -15.26
CA PRO A 197 4.75 -5.69 -16.17
C PRO A 197 5.82 -6.64 -15.63
N GLU A 198 6.87 -6.11 -15.01
CA GLU A 198 7.97 -6.90 -14.46
C GLU A 198 7.53 -7.73 -13.24
N VAL A 199 6.72 -7.16 -12.36
CA VAL A 199 6.11 -7.86 -11.21
C VAL A 199 5.27 -9.04 -11.70
N ASN A 200 4.42 -8.82 -12.70
CA ASN A 200 3.57 -9.85 -13.28
C ASN A 200 4.39 -10.93 -13.99
N ARG A 201 5.42 -10.55 -14.76
CA ARG A 201 6.33 -11.49 -15.43
C ARG A 201 7.03 -12.42 -14.44
N ARG A 202 7.36 -11.93 -13.25
CA ARG A 202 7.96 -12.72 -12.17
C ARG A 202 6.92 -13.55 -11.38
N GLY A 203 5.62 -13.42 -11.68
CA GLY A 203 4.56 -14.13 -10.96
C GLY A 203 4.34 -13.63 -9.53
N MET A 204 4.81 -12.43 -9.20
CA MET A 204 4.59 -11.80 -7.89
C MET A 204 3.18 -11.20 -7.80
N GLY A 205 2.66 -11.05 -6.59
CA GLY A 205 1.41 -10.34 -6.34
C GLY A 205 1.59 -8.83 -6.48
N ALA A 206 1.03 -8.23 -7.53
CA ALA A 206 0.97 -6.78 -7.66
C ALA A 206 -0.14 -6.22 -6.78
N LEU A 207 0.18 -5.27 -5.90
CA LEU A 207 -0.77 -4.58 -5.03
C LEU A 207 -0.85 -3.11 -5.47
N GLY A 208 -2.05 -2.67 -5.91
CA GLY A 208 -2.28 -1.27 -6.25
C GLY A 208 -2.60 -0.45 -5.00
N MET A 209 -2.08 0.76 -4.92
CA MET A 209 -2.43 1.75 -3.90
C MET A 209 -2.57 3.13 -4.52
N LYS A 210 -3.03 4.11 -3.73
CA LYS A 210 -3.12 5.52 -4.15
C LYS A 210 -3.93 5.72 -5.45
N SER A 211 -4.99 4.93 -5.62
CA SER A 211 -5.89 5.02 -6.77
C SER A 211 -6.49 6.41 -6.97
N MET A 212 -6.60 7.21 -5.88
CA MET A 212 -7.07 8.60 -5.90
C MET A 212 -5.93 9.64 -5.98
N GLY A 213 -4.71 9.27 -6.39
CA GLY A 213 -3.57 10.20 -6.43
C GLY A 213 -3.03 10.61 -5.05
N GLY A 214 -3.39 9.89 -3.99
CA GLY A 214 -2.90 10.12 -2.62
C GLY A 214 -3.68 11.18 -1.83
N THR A 215 -4.15 12.26 -2.43
CA THR A 215 -4.90 13.35 -1.77
C THR A 215 -6.34 13.48 -2.25
N ALA A 216 -6.73 12.70 -3.25
CA ALA A 216 -8.01 12.83 -3.95
C ALA A 216 -8.26 14.24 -4.57
N ALA A 217 -7.22 15.07 -4.75
CA ALA A 217 -7.36 16.44 -5.23
C ALA A 217 -8.08 16.54 -6.59
N ALA A 218 -7.79 15.61 -7.51
CA ALA A 218 -8.47 15.58 -8.80
C ALA A 218 -9.98 15.27 -8.69
N VAL A 219 -10.36 14.48 -7.69
CA VAL A 219 -11.78 14.18 -7.40
C VAL A 219 -12.46 15.41 -6.81
N THR A 220 -11.85 16.03 -5.80
CA THR A 220 -12.41 17.24 -5.15
C THR A 220 -12.52 18.43 -6.10
N GLN A 221 -11.65 18.50 -7.12
CA GLN A 221 -11.70 19.51 -8.19
C GLN A 221 -12.68 19.14 -9.33
N GLY A 222 -13.35 18.00 -9.25
CA GLY A 222 -14.33 17.58 -10.26
C GLY A 222 -13.75 17.11 -11.59
N LEU A 223 -12.45 16.86 -11.69
CA LEU A 223 -11.80 16.41 -12.94
C LEU A 223 -12.14 14.95 -13.27
N VAL A 224 -12.26 14.13 -12.25
CA VAL A 224 -12.55 12.69 -12.33
C VAL A 224 -13.43 12.27 -11.16
N LYS A 225 -14.13 11.14 -11.31
CA LYS A 225 -14.93 10.57 -10.24
C LYS A 225 -14.12 9.51 -9.49
N ALA A 226 -14.35 9.38 -8.17
CA ALA A 226 -13.68 8.37 -7.35
C ALA A 226 -13.93 6.93 -7.87
N GLU A 227 -15.16 6.67 -8.32
CA GLU A 227 -15.53 5.37 -8.89
C GLU A 227 -14.78 5.05 -10.20
N GLU A 228 -14.53 6.05 -11.04
CA GLU A 228 -13.73 5.88 -12.27
C GLU A 228 -12.29 5.48 -11.92
N LEU A 229 -11.69 6.19 -10.94
CA LEU A 229 -10.31 5.93 -10.50
C LEU A 229 -10.17 4.55 -9.86
N LEU A 230 -11.11 4.16 -9.01
CA LEU A 230 -11.09 2.84 -8.37
C LEU A 230 -11.30 1.74 -9.42
N ARG A 231 -12.26 1.91 -10.33
CA ARG A 231 -12.51 0.96 -11.43
C ARG A 231 -11.29 0.84 -12.34
N TYR A 232 -10.60 1.95 -12.63
CA TYR A 232 -9.36 1.95 -13.41
C TYR A 232 -8.28 1.09 -12.72
N ALA A 233 -7.96 1.39 -11.47
CA ALA A 233 -6.94 0.66 -10.72
C ALA A 233 -7.27 -0.84 -10.61
N MET A 234 -8.55 -1.18 -10.38
CA MET A 234 -9.03 -2.56 -10.37
C MET A 234 -8.99 -3.23 -11.75
N SER A 235 -8.97 -2.48 -12.86
CA SER A 235 -8.89 -3.02 -14.23
C SER A 235 -7.49 -3.43 -14.63
N LEU A 236 -6.47 -2.93 -13.93
CA LEU A 236 -5.09 -3.33 -14.12
C LEU A 236 -4.85 -4.78 -13.65
N PRO A 237 -3.81 -5.46 -14.13
CA PRO A 237 -3.47 -6.84 -13.73
C PRO A 237 -2.85 -6.88 -12.32
N VAL A 238 -3.65 -6.55 -11.31
CA VAL A 238 -3.30 -6.52 -9.89
C VAL A 238 -4.05 -7.59 -9.10
N ALA A 239 -3.47 -8.06 -8.00
CA ALA A 239 -4.11 -8.98 -7.07
C ALA A 239 -5.22 -8.27 -6.28
N THR A 240 -4.94 -7.07 -5.79
CA THR A 240 -5.90 -6.22 -5.07
C THR A 240 -5.56 -4.75 -5.25
N THR A 241 -6.57 -3.89 -5.17
CA THR A 241 -6.42 -2.44 -5.06
C THR A 241 -6.72 -2.03 -3.62
N ILE A 242 -5.72 -1.54 -2.91
CA ILE A 242 -5.84 -1.05 -1.54
C ILE A 242 -6.43 0.35 -1.59
N SER A 243 -7.60 0.53 -1.01
CA SER A 243 -8.30 1.79 -0.95
C SER A 243 -8.43 2.30 0.48
N GLY A 244 -8.18 3.59 0.68
CA GLY A 244 -8.46 4.28 1.93
C GLY A 244 -9.97 4.42 2.14
N MET A 245 -10.43 4.17 3.35
CA MET A 245 -11.83 4.25 3.74
C MET A 245 -11.90 4.94 5.10
N ASP A 246 -12.20 6.23 5.08
CA ASP A 246 -12.29 7.11 6.25
C ASP A 246 -13.72 7.24 6.81
N SER A 247 -14.67 6.55 6.18
CA SER A 247 -16.07 6.54 6.57
C SER A 247 -16.79 5.30 6.02
N LEU A 248 -17.94 4.96 6.63
CA LEU A 248 -18.82 3.90 6.12
C LEU A 248 -19.38 4.25 4.73
N ASP A 249 -19.58 5.53 4.44
CA ASP A 249 -20.08 5.95 3.13
C ASP A 249 -19.06 5.70 2.02
N VAL A 250 -17.77 5.98 2.28
CA VAL A 250 -16.67 5.65 1.36
C VAL A 250 -16.53 4.13 1.22
N LEU A 251 -16.61 3.37 2.32
CA LEU A 251 -16.64 1.91 2.24
C LEU A 251 -17.76 1.43 1.31
N ARG A 252 -18.99 1.89 1.53
CA ARG A 252 -20.16 1.48 0.74
C ARG A 252 -20.07 1.89 -0.73
N GLN A 253 -19.50 3.07 -1.00
CA GLN A 253 -19.18 3.50 -2.37
C GLN A 253 -18.21 2.53 -3.03
N ASN A 254 -17.12 2.18 -2.37
CA ASN A 254 -16.12 1.24 -2.87
C ASN A 254 -16.71 -0.17 -3.08
N LEU A 255 -17.59 -0.60 -2.17
CA LEU A 255 -18.30 -1.88 -2.29
C LEU A 255 -19.23 -1.91 -3.52
N ARG A 256 -19.93 -0.80 -3.84
CA ARG A 256 -20.75 -0.73 -5.07
C ARG A 256 -19.89 -0.94 -6.32
N VAL A 257 -18.73 -0.29 -6.38
CA VAL A 257 -17.78 -0.46 -7.51
C VAL A 257 -17.26 -1.89 -7.57
N ALA A 258 -16.86 -2.46 -6.41
CA ALA A 258 -16.25 -3.79 -6.35
C ALA A 258 -17.24 -4.92 -6.66
N ARG A 259 -18.48 -4.86 -6.16
CA ARG A 259 -19.53 -5.84 -6.42
C ARG A 259 -20.07 -5.79 -7.85
N GLY A 260 -20.15 -4.60 -8.42
CA GLY A 260 -20.54 -4.38 -9.82
C GLY A 260 -19.37 -4.35 -10.78
N PHE A 261 -18.18 -4.82 -10.35
CA PHE A 261 -16.97 -4.65 -11.11
C PHE A 261 -17.03 -5.29 -12.49
N ARG A 262 -16.86 -4.42 -13.49
CA ARG A 262 -16.59 -4.78 -14.88
C ARG A 262 -15.28 -4.09 -15.26
N PRO A 263 -14.26 -4.83 -15.75
CA PRO A 263 -13.03 -4.21 -16.22
C PRO A 263 -13.32 -3.11 -17.25
N MET A 264 -12.54 -2.06 -17.21
CA MET A 264 -12.54 -1.07 -18.28
C MET A 264 -11.99 -1.69 -19.55
N THR A 265 -12.56 -1.33 -20.69
CA THR A 265 -11.98 -1.62 -22.00
C THR A 265 -10.71 -0.77 -22.19
N SER A 266 -9.85 -1.19 -23.13
CA SER A 266 -8.65 -0.40 -23.47
C SER A 266 -9.01 1.03 -23.86
N ASN A 267 -10.07 1.23 -24.65
CA ASN A 267 -10.52 2.56 -25.06
C ASN A 267 -10.98 3.43 -23.86
N GLU A 268 -11.70 2.84 -22.88
CA GLU A 268 -12.10 3.56 -21.67
C GLU A 268 -10.88 3.96 -20.84
N MET A 269 -9.89 3.06 -20.69
CA MET A 269 -8.65 3.34 -19.96
C MET A 269 -7.83 4.43 -20.66
N ASP A 270 -7.69 4.37 -22.00
CA ASP A 270 -6.92 5.35 -22.77
C ASP A 270 -7.58 6.72 -22.75
N ALA A 271 -8.91 6.79 -22.84
CA ALA A 271 -9.65 8.03 -22.72
C ALA A 271 -9.48 8.67 -21.33
N LEU A 272 -9.49 7.85 -20.27
CA LEU A 272 -9.27 8.34 -18.90
C LEU A 272 -7.82 8.81 -18.70
N ARG A 273 -6.82 8.07 -19.19
CA ARG A 273 -5.41 8.48 -19.18
C ARG A 273 -5.19 9.80 -19.90
N ALA A 274 -5.76 9.96 -21.08
CA ALA A 274 -5.66 11.19 -21.88
C ALA A 274 -6.27 12.40 -21.13
N ARG A 275 -7.42 12.22 -20.50
CA ARG A 275 -8.06 13.26 -19.68
C ARG A 275 -7.20 13.65 -18.48
N CYS A 276 -6.59 12.67 -17.79
CA CYS A 276 -5.72 12.90 -16.66
C CYS A 276 -4.37 13.53 -17.06
N ALA A 277 -3.78 13.10 -18.17
CA ALA A 277 -2.51 13.64 -18.68
C ALA A 277 -2.63 15.12 -19.08
N ALA A 278 -3.78 15.55 -19.62
CA ALA A 278 -4.02 16.94 -20.00
C ALA A 278 -3.88 17.93 -18.83
N THR A 279 -4.05 17.46 -17.57
CA THR A 279 -4.06 18.32 -16.39
C THR A 279 -3.00 17.96 -15.34
N GLY A 280 -2.37 16.79 -15.43
CA GLY A 280 -1.53 16.25 -14.37
C GLY A 280 -0.21 15.61 -14.80
N ALA A 281 0.27 15.91 -16.02
CA ALA A 281 1.52 15.36 -16.56
C ALA A 281 2.79 15.79 -15.79
N ASP A 282 2.69 16.75 -14.88
CA ASP A 282 3.76 17.24 -14.03
C ASP A 282 3.79 16.60 -12.63
N GLY A 283 2.94 15.61 -12.37
CA GLY A 283 2.85 14.92 -11.08
C GLY A 283 2.07 15.66 -9.99
N ARG A 284 1.41 16.80 -10.30
CA ARG A 284 0.67 17.59 -9.29
C ARG A 284 -0.44 16.83 -8.58
N TYR A 285 -1.03 15.81 -9.22
CA TYR A 285 -2.03 14.94 -8.61
C TYR A 285 -1.44 13.69 -7.96
N GLU A 286 -0.10 13.56 -8.00
CA GLU A 286 0.67 12.49 -7.35
C GLU A 286 1.79 13.10 -6.48
N PRO A 287 1.43 13.89 -5.44
CA PRO A 287 2.39 14.66 -4.66
C PRO A 287 3.48 13.80 -4.00
N TYR A 288 3.24 12.51 -3.82
CA TYR A 288 4.22 11.56 -3.32
C TYR A 288 5.39 11.32 -4.29
N LYS A 289 5.25 11.63 -5.59
CA LYS A 289 6.36 11.57 -6.56
C LYS A 289 7.22 12.83 -6.55
N VAL A 290 6.63 14.00 -6.28
CA VAL A 290 7.28 15.31 -6.45
C VAL A 290 7.59 16.03 -5.15
N SER A 291 6.93 15.66 -4.03
CA SER A 291 7.09 16.32 -2.74
C SER A 291 7.93 15.50 -1.76
N LEU A 292 8.79 16.15 -0.97
CA LEU A 292 9.55 15.53 0.12
C LEU A 292 8.66 15.06 1.29
N ARG A 293 7.47 15.62 1.42
CA ARG A 293 6.52 15.30 2.51
C ARG A 293 6.25 13.80 2.65
N TYR A 294 6.30 13.06 1.55
CA TYR A 294 6.02 11.63 1.52
C TYR A 294 7.27 10.74 1.60
N ASP A 295 8.46 11.33 1.73
CA ASP A 295 9.73 10.59 1.73
C ASP A 295 10.14 10.11 3.13
N ASN A 296 9.31 10.34 4.16
CA ASN A 296 9.52 9.94 5.55
C ASN A 296 10.88 10.33 6.15
N PRO A 297 11.44 11.53 5.88
CA PRO A 297 12.75 11.93 6.41
C PRO A 297 12.77 11.94 7.94
N MET A 298 11.63 12.27 8.56
CA MET A 298 11.46 12.36 10.01
C MET A 298 11.64 11.02 10.71
N THR A 299 11.27 9.92 10.06
CA THR A 299 11.38 8.58 10.64
C THR A 299 12.73 7.94 10.34
N ARG A 300 13.46 8.41 9.31
CA ARG A 300 14.79 7.90 8.96
C ARG A 300 15.90 8.42 9.87
N LEU A 301 15.94 9.73 10.07
CA LEU A 301 17.01 10.42 10.81
C LEU A 301 17.16 9.92 12.26
N PRO A 302 16.10 9.78 13.06
CA PRO A 302 16.21 9.32 14.43
C PRO A 302 16.80 7.91 14.56
N HIS A 303 16.78 7.12 13.49
CA HIS A 303 17.31 5.77 13.44
C HIS A 303 18.66 5.67 12.74
N GLY A 304 19.30 6.81 12.41
CA GLY A 304 20.64 6.85 11.84
C GLY A 304 20.73 6.40 10.37
N PHE A 305 19.60 6.33 9.66
CA PHE A 305 19.63 5.98 8.24
C PHE A 305 20.02 7.19 7.39
N PRO A 306 20.92 7.00 6.40
CA PRO A 306 21.28 8.08 5.49
C PRO A 306 20.07 8.48 4.64
N ILE A 307 19.92 9.76 4.44
CA ILE A 307 19.04 10.35 3.45
C ILE A 307 19.90 10.96 2.37
N ASP A 308 19.65 10.54 1.15
CA ASP A 308 20.38 11.04 -0.01
C ASP A 308 19.74 12.34 -0.53
N ARG A 309 19.67 13.32 0.37
CA ARG A 309 19.26 14.68 0.07
C ARG A 309 19.97 15.65 0.99
N THR A 310 20.11 16.88 0.54
CA THR A 310 20.80 17.89 1.34
C THR A 310 20.15 17.99 2.71
N GLN A 311 20.96 17.90 3.75
CA GLN A 311 20.50 18.03 5.14
C GLN A 311 19.73 19.34 5.37
N ARG A 312 19.92 20.33 4.50
CA ARG A 312 19.20 21.59 4.47
C ARG A 312 17.72 21.41 4.15
N GLU A 313 17.37 20.68 3.08
CA GLU A 313 15.97 20.43 2.71
C GLU A 313 15.21 19.68 3.81
N VAL A 314 15.90 18.77 4.50
CA VAL A 314 15.34 18.05 5.63
C VAL A 314 15.13 18.96 6.82
N ARG A 315 16.08 19.84 7.15
CA ARG A 315 15.93 20.83 8.23
C ARG A 315 14.78 21.80 7.96
N GLU A 316 14.68 22.32 6.75
CA GLU A 316 13.58 23.19 6.33
C GLU A 316 12.21 22.53 6.49
N MET A 317 12.11 21.22 6.21
CA MET A 317 10.90 20.44 6.48
C MET A 317 10.61 20.31 7.99
N LEU A 318 11.65 20.08 8.81
CA LEU A 318 11.55 19.95 10.26
C LEU A 318 11.11 21.26 10.91
N GLU A 319 11.74 22.36 10.52
CA GLU A 319 11.53 23.70 11.07
C GLU A 319 10.14 24.26 10.68
N ASN A 320 9.64 23.93 9.49
CA ASN A 320 8.34 24.41 9.00
C ASN A 320 7.14 23.57 9.48
N GLY A 321 7.33 22.63 10.43
CA GLY A 321 6.26 21.87 11.06
C GLY A 321 5.49 20.91 10.11
N ASN A 322 5.94 20.75 8.86
CA ASN A 322 5.29 19.94 7.85
C ASN A 322 5.60 18.44 7.98
N GLY A 323 6.27 18.03 9.05
CA GLY A 323 6.74 16.66 9.29
C GLY A 323 5.83 15.79 10.16
N THR A 324 4.72 16.30 10.65
CA THR A 324 3.79 15.50 11.47
C THR A 324 2.83 14.71 10.59
N TRP A 325 3.15 13.45 10.37
CA TRP A 325 2.18 12.48 9.93
C TRP A 325 1.14 12.28 11.05
N GLY A 326 -0.07 12.73 10.81
CA GLY A 326 -1.19 12.40 11.69
C GLY A 326 -1.71 13.49 12.64
N ALA A 327 -1.41 14.76 12.37
CA ALA A 327 -2.10 15.86 13.01
C ALA A 327 -2.85 16.69 11.95
N ARG A 328 -3.97 16.20 11.49
CA ARG A 328 -5.22 16.89 11.12
C ARG A 328 -6.30 15.87 10.90
#